data_72d2a04511f4fa4740f4f283114fe956
#
_entry.id   72d2a04511f4fa4740f4f283114fe956
#
_cell.length_a   1.000
_cell.length_b   1.000
_cell.length_c   1.000
_cell.angle_alpha   90.00
_cell.angle_beta   90.00
_cell.angle_gamma   90.00
#
_symmetry.space_group_name_H-M   'P 1'
#
loop_
_entity.id
_entity.type
_entity.pdbx_description
1 polymer ?
#
loop_
_entity_poly.entity_id
_entity_poly.type
_entity_poly.pdbx_seq_one_letter_code
_entity_poly.pdbx_strand_id
1 'polypeptide(L)'
;MPKGTYHRITLLQRIENSIVKQENGCWEWTKCLDKDGYGDISVTIDKQRHTKKAHRVMYELKHGAIQDGLLACHTCDNRKCCNPDHIFLGTAKDNAQDMIAKGRNVAPSEAFKDTAGEKNGRSKLTQEDVDEIRARYAKGLKYGELKAMAVEFDMAYITIQKIVAGKLW
;
A
#
# COMPACT_ATOMS: atom_id res chain seq x y z
N MET A 1 24.04 42.92 24.52
CA MET A 1 24.39 41.85 23.57
C MET A 1 23.64 42.09 22.28
N PRO A 2 24.28 42.23 21.11
CA PRO A 2 23.56 42.42 19.85
C PRO A 2 22.77 41.16 19.55
N LYS A 3 21.47 41.31 19.23
CA LYS A 3 20.60 40.22 18.78
C LYS A 3 21.17 39.72 17.44
N GLY A 4 21.72 38.51 17.44
CA GLY A 4 22.25 37.91 16.22
C GLY A 4 21.17 37.84 15.12
N THR A 5 21.50 38.27 13.92
CA THR A 5 20.66 38.22 12.74
C THR A 5 20.42 36.72 12.40
N TYR A 6 19.24 36.24 12.74
CA TYR A 6 18.81 34.88 12.35
C TYR A 6 18.55 34.89 10.85
N HIS A 7 19.51 34.40 10.06
CA HIS A 7 19.28 34.13 8.64
C HIS A 7 18.38 32.89 8.52
N ARG A 8 17.15 33.10 8.06
CA ARG A 8 16.26 31.98 7.71
C ARG A 8 16.87 31.23 6.54
N ILE A 9 17.32 30.00 6.76
CA ILE A 9 17.76 29.10 5.69
C ILE A 9 16.55 28.72 4.82
N THR A 10 16.77 28.61 3.51
CA THR A 10 15.74 28.22 2.53
C THR A 10 15.28 26.78 2.74
N LEU A 11 14.14 26.41 2.15
CA LEU A 11 13.64 25.02 2.19
C LEU A 11 14.65 24.06 1.55
N LEU A 12 15.26 24.46 0.44
CA LEU A 12 16.31 23.68 -0.22
C LEU A 12 17.49 23.43 0.73
N GLN A 13 18.06 24.49 1.33
CA GLN A 13 19.16 24.36 2.29
C GLN A 13 18.79 23.47 3.49
N ARG A 14 17.53 23.52 3.94
CA ARG A 14 17.06 22.65 5.03
C ARG A 14 17.09 21.19 4.63
N ILE A 15 16.72 20.86 3.38
CA ILE A 15 16.77 19.50 2.87
C ILE A 15 18.23 19.08 2.70
N GLU A 16 19.06 19.89 2.05
CA GLU A 16 20.49 19.61 1.83
C GLU A 16 21.24 19.35 3.13
N ASN A 17 20.95 20.12 4.20
CA ASN A 17 21.51 19.89 5.54
C ASN A 17 20.95 18.65 6.26
N SER A 18 19.98 17.97 5.65
CA SER A 18 19.30 16.79 6.24
C SER A 18 19.47 15.53 5.41
N ILE A 19 20.38 15.54 4.44
CA ILE A 19 20.72 14.38 3.60
C ILE A 19 22.20 14.03 3.73
N VAL A 20 22.49 12.74 3.51
CA VAL A 20 23.84 12.21 3.32
C VAL A 20 23.88 11.56 1.94
N LYS A 21 24.84 11.96 1.11
CA LYS A 21 25.04 11.40 -0.22
C LYS A 21 25.84 10.10 -0.10
N GLN A 22 25.32 9.02 -0.67
CA GLN A 22 25.89 7.69 -0.67
C GLN A 22 26.64 7.43 -1.99
N GLU A 23 27.58 6.48 -2.00
CA GLU A 23 28.35 6.08 -3.19
C GLU A 23 27.46 5.56 -4.34
N ASN A 24 26.31 4.95 -4.00
CA ASN A 24 25.31 4.49 -4.98
C ASN A 24 24.44 5.60 -5.56
N GLY A 25 24.77 6.87 -5.30
CA GLY A 25 24.05 8.05 -5.77
C GLY A 25 22.79 8.40 -4.97
N CYS A 26 22.40 7.60 -3.98
CA CYS A 26 21.27 7.94 -3.10
C CYS A 26 21.61 9.13 -2.19
N TRP A 27 20.64 10.01 -1.98
CA TRP A 27 20.70 11.11 -1.00
C TRP A 27 19.81 10.74 0.18
N GLU A 28 20.38 10.11 1.20
CA GLU A 28 19.59 9.56 2.29
C GLU A 28 19.17 10.62 3.31
N TRP A 29 17.89 10.65 3.62
CA TRP A 29 17.30 11.49 4.63
C TRP A 29 17.73 11.06 6.03
N THR A 30 18.22 12.00 6.86
CA THR A 30 18.79 11.75 8.19
C THR A 30 17.88 12.20 9.34
N LYS A 31 16.72 12.80 9.05
CA LYS A 31 15.77 13.28 10.06
C LYS A 31 14.59 12.33 10.23
N CYS A 32 13.46 12.84 10.74
CA CYS A 32 12.28 12.02 11.02
C CYS A 32 11.83 11.22 9.79
N LEU A 33 11.51 9.96 10.04
CA LEU A 33 10.88 9.07 9.06
C LEU A 33 9.44 8.81 9.50
N ASP A 34 8.58 8.53 8.53
CA ASP A 34 7.25 8.00 8.81
C ASP A 34 7.30 6.49 9.12
N LYS A 35 6.13 5.91 9.42
CA LYS A 35 5.98 4.46 9.71
C LYS A 35 6.41 3.56 8.54
N ASP A 36 6.41 4.08 7.33
CA ASP A 36 6.75 3.35 6.12
C ASP A 36 8.22 3.56 5.70
N GLY A 37 8.98 4.37 6.45
CA GLY A 37 10.41 4.63 6.24
C GLY A 37 10.70 5.78 5.29
N TYR A 38 9.71 6.61 4.92
CA TYR A 38 9.92 7.81 4.11
C TYR A 38 10.29 9.01 4.97
N GLY A 39 11.18 9.86 4.46
CA GLY A 39 11.56 11.11 5.12
C GLY A 39 10.41 12.11 5.17
N ASP A 40 10.16 12.67 6.36
CA ASP A 40 9.17 13.71 6.59
C ASP A 40 9.83 15.09 6.79
N ILE A 41 9.32 16.10 6.09
CA ILE A 41 9.75 17.50 6.25
C ILE A 41 8.55 18.41 6.48
N SER A 42 8.70 19.33 7.42
CA SER A 42 7.70 20.35 7.71
C SER A 42 7.88 21.56 6.78
N VAL A 43 6.84 21.92 6.06
CA VAL A 43 6.77 23.11 5.19
C VAL A 43 5.66 24.05 5.67
N THR A 44 5.83 25.35 5.44
CA THR A 44 4.79 26.33 5.74
C THR A 44 4.16 26.82 4.44
N ILE A 45 2.86 26.62 4.28
CA ILE A 45 2.04 27.07 3.16
C ILE A 45 0.93 27.92 3.77
N ASP A 46 0.71 29.12 3.28
CA ASP A 46 -0.34 30.05 3.76
C ASP A 46 -0.35 30.23 5.28
N LYS A 47 0.83 30.39 5.88
CA LYS A 47 1.07 30.50 7.32
C LYS A 47 0.70 29.25 8.13
N GLN A 48 0.28 28.17 7.50
CA GLN A 48 -0.01 26.89 8.14
C GLN A 48 1.14 25.90 7.94
N ARG A 49 1.38 25.08 8.96
CA ARG A 49 2.44 24.08 8.95
C ARG A 49 1.90 22.75 8.43
N HIS A 50 2.54 22.23 7.38
CA HIS A 50 2.21 20.95 6.75
C HIS A 50 3.40 20.00 6.80
N THR A 51 3.14 18.71 6.98
CA THR A 51 4.17 17.67 6.81
C THR A 51 4.08 17.13 5.40
N LYS A 52 5.18 17.15 4.67
CA LYS A 52 5.30 16.61 3.31
C LYS A 52 6.44 15.59 3.25
N LYS A 53 6.40 14.68 2.28
CA LYS A 53 7.49 13.73 2.04
C LYS A 53 8.70 14.45 1.45
N ALA A 54 9.87 14.26 2.05
CA ALA A 54 11.09 14.98 1.69
C ALA A 54 11.50 14.73 0.23
N HIS A 55 11.39 13.49 -0.27
CA HIS A 55 11.68 13.15 -1.67
C HIS A 55 10.75 13.87 -2.65
N ARG A 56 9.44 14.01 -2.33
CA ARG A 56 8.48 14.75 -3.17
C ARG A 56 8.83 16.24 -3.22
N VAL A 57 9.13 16.83 -2.06
CA VAL A 57 9.52 18.25 -1.97
C VAL A 57 10.81 18.50 -2.75
N MET A 58 11.81 17.61 -2.65
CA MET A 58 13.05 17.74 -3.41
C MET A 58 12.84 17.60 -4.91
N TYR A 59 11.97 16.69 -5.34
CA TYR A 59 11.58 16.57 -6.74
C TYR A 59 10.90 17.86 -7.23
N GLU A 60 9.93 18.38 -6.49
CA GLU A 60 9.19 19.61 -6.83
C GLU A 60 10.12 20.84 -6.93
N LEU A 61 11.13 20.93 -6.07
CA LEU A 61 12.12 22.02 -6.10
C LEU A 61 13.03 21.97 -7.34
N LYS A 62 13.30 20.77 -7.88
CA LYS A 62 14.18 20.59 -9.05
C LYS A 62 13.41 20.62 -10.37
N HIS A 63 12.25 19.98 -10.43
CA HIS A 63 11.53 19.71 -11.68
C HIS A 63 10.17 20.41 -11.77
N GLY A 64 9.73 21.09 -10.71
CA GLY A 64 8.40 21.72 -10.66
C GLY A 64 7.34 20.81 -10.03
N ALA A 65 6.12 21.34 -9.95
CA ALA A 65 5.01 20.71 -9.27
C ALA A 65 4.66 19.33 -9.84
N ILE A 66 4.39 18.38 -8.96
CA ILE A 66 3.91 17.04 -9.34
C ILE A 66 2.43 17.15 -9.68
N GLN A 67 2.05 16.72 -10.89
CA GLN A 67 0.67 16.72 -11.37
C GLN A 67 -0.22 15.82 -10.51
N ASP A 68 -1.49 16.21 -10.39
CA ASP A 68 -2.47 15.40 -9.67
C ASP A 68 -2.62 14.01 -10.28
N GLY A 69 -2.77 13.00 -9.43
CA GLY A 69 -2.86 11.60 -9.83
C GLY A 69 -1.53 10.90 -10.08
N LEU A 70 -0.38 11.64 -10.09
CA LEU A 70 0.93 11.04 -10.22
C LEU A 70 1.60 10.78 -8.85
N LEU A 71 2.29 9.66 -8.78
CA LEU A 71 3.10 9.24 -7.66
C LEU A 71 4.58 9.53 -7.95
N ALA A 72 5.31 9.97 -6.93
CA ALA A 72 6.78 10.04 -6.99
C ALA A 72 7.34 8.68 -6.55
N CYS A 73 7.80 7.89 -7.50
CA CYS A 73 8.27 6.52 -7.31
C CYS A 73 9.79 6.46 -7.34
N HIS A 74 10.41 5.63 -6.49
CA HIS A 74 11.85 5.46 -6.46
C HIS A 74 12.32 4.42 -7.46
N THR A 75 13.29 4.78 -8.31
CA THR A 75 14.00 3.82 -9.16
C THR A 75 14.98 2.98 -8.35
N CYS A 76 15.54 3.55 -7.27
CA CYS A 76 16.54 2.92 -6.39
C CYS A 76 15.94 2.08 -5.25
N ASP A 77 14.61 2.04 -5.10
CA ASP A 77 13.86 1.34 -4.03
C ASP A 77 14.22 1.77 -2.60
N ASN A 78 15.06 2.76 -2.41
CA ASN A 78 15.41 3.29 -1.10
C ASN A 78 14.42 4.39 -0.69
N ARG A 79 13.54 4.08 0.27
CA ARG A 79 12.49 4.98 0.77
C ARG A 79 13.03 6.25 1.42
N LYS A 80 14.27 6.22 1.95
CA LYS A 80 14.96 7.38 2.53
C LYS A 80 15.58 8.28 1.47
N CYS A 81 15.68 7.84 0.22
CA CYS A 81 16.36 8.59 -0.82
C CYS A 81 15.56 9.85 -1.20
N CYS A 82 16.24 10.99 -1.21
CA CYS A 82 15.69 12.27 -1.66
C CYS A 82 16.33 12.76 -2.97
N ASN A 83 17.17 11.94 -3.64
CA ASN A 83 17.76 12.30 -4.91
C ASN A 83 16.67 12.38 -5.99
N PRO A 84 16.41 13.57 -6.58
CA PRO A 84 15.38 13.72 -7.61
C PRO A 84 15.66 12.93 -8.88
N ASP A 85 16.94 12.61 -9.17
CA ASP A 85 17.31 11.77 -10.33
C ASP A 85 16.99 10.27 -10.11
N HIS A 86 16.70 9.88 -8.87
CA HIS A 86 16.24 8.54 -8.50
C HIS A 86 14.72 8.45 -8.37
N ILE A 87 13.99 9.47 -8.85
CA ILE A 87 12.52 9.55 -8.76
C ILE A 87 11.94 9.66 -10.16
N PHE A 88 10.98 8.82 -10.47
CA PHE A 88 10.13 8.98 -11.64
C PHE A 88 8.69 9.26 -11.24
N LEU A 89 7.97 9.99 -12.09
CA LEU A 89 6.53 10.17 -11.91
C LEU A 89 5.77 9.08 -12.67
N GLY A 90 4.84 8.45 -12.01
CA GLY A 90 4.01 7.41 -12.59
C GLY A 90 2.66 7.29 -11.92
N THR A 91 1.72 6.63 -12.59
CA THR A 91 0.44 6.26 -12.02
C THR A 91 0.60 5.11 -11.01
N ALA A 92 -0.47 4.77 -10.28
CA ALA A 92 -0.48 3.58 -9.42
C ALA A 92 -0.20 2.30 -10.23
N LYS A 93 -0.63 2.25 -11.50
CA LYS A 93 -0.36 1.14 -12.43
C LYS A 93 1.14 1.04 -12.76
N ASP A 94 1.77 2.17 -13.08
CA ASP A 94 3.20 2.21 -13.41
C ASP A 94 4.05 1.78 -12.21
N ASN A 95 3.71 2.25 -11.00
CA ASN A 95 4.37 1.82 -9.77
C ASN A 95 4.21 0.33 -9.49
N ALA A 96 3.02 -0.24 -9.77
CA ALA A 96 2.80 -1.68 -9.64
C ALA A 96 3.60 -2.48 -10.68
N GLN A 97 3.70 -1.99 -11.90
CA GLN A 97 4.51 -2.62 -12.96
C GLN A 97 6.02 -2.59 -12.62
N ASP A 98 6.52 -1.46 -12.10
CA ASP A 98 7.91 -1.36 -11.61
C ASP A 98 8.18 -2.36 -10.48
N MET A 99 7.24 -2.50 -9.54
CA MET A 99 7.33 -3.49 -8.46
C MET A 99 7.42 -4.93 -9.01
N ILE A 100 6.60 -5.26 -10.02
CA ILE A 100 6.61 -6.59 -10.67
C ILE A 100 7.93 -6.81 -11.43
N ALA A 101 8.34 -5.83 -12.23
CA ALA A 101 9.58 -5.91 -13.03
C ALA A 101 10.83 -6.12 -12.16
N LYS A 102 10.84 -5.54 -10.97
CA LYS A 102 11.90 -5.69 -9.97
C LYS A 102 11.77 -6.94 -9.09
N GLY A 103 10.78 -7.81 -9.33
CA GLY A 103 10.55 -9.02 -8.55
C GLY A 103 10.15 -8.75 -7.08
N ARG A 104 9.68 -7.53 -6.76
CA ARG A 104 9.23 -7.17 -5.41
C ARG A 104 7.77 -7.56 -5.15
N ASN A 105 7.11 -8.10 -6.17
CA ASN A 105 5.78 -8.67 -6.02
C ASN A 105 5.89 -9.96 -5.21
N VAL A 106 5.63 -9.86 -3.92
CA VAL A 106 5.49 -11.04 -3.06
C VAL A 106 4.14 -11.65 -3.40
N ALA A 107 4.15 -12.79 -4.13
CA ALA A 107 2.96 -13.61 -4.22
C ALA A 107 2.44 -13.88 -2.79
N PRO A 108 1.12 -13.93 -2.56
CA PRO A 108 0.60 -14.31 -1.26
C PRO A 108 1.36 -15.55 -0.79
N SER A 109 2.05 -15.43 0.35
CA SER A 109 2.82 -16.55 0.89
C SER A 109 1.89 -17.75 1.08
N GLU A 110 2.44 -18.96 1.06
CA GLU A 110 1.69 -20.18 1.39
C GLU A 110 0.87 -20.03 2.68
N ALA A 111 1.38 -19.24 3.64
CA ALA A 111 0.67 -18.86 4.87
C ALA A 111 -0.66 -18.11 4.60
N PHE A 112 -0.78 -17.33 3.51
CA PHE A 112 -2.05 -16.69 3.14
C PHE A 112 -3.03 -17.67 2.47
N LYS A 113 -2.53 -18.70 1.81
CA LYS A 113 -3.38 -19.78 1.29
C LYS A 113 -3.99 -20.60 2.42
N ASP A 114 -3.26 -20.72 3.53
CA ASP A 114 -3.70 -21.48 4.71
C ASP A 114 -4.72 -20.72 5.59
N THR A 115 -5.05 -19.47 5.25
CA THR A 115 -6.13 -18.69 5.89
C THR A 115 -7.45 -18.74 5.12
N ALA A 116 -7.59 -19.62 4.12
CA ALA A 116 -8.85 -19.88 3.41
C ALA A 116 -9.77 -20.81 4.24
N GLY A 117 -11.03 -20.85 3.89
CA GLY A 117 -11.98 -21.71 4.54
C GLY A 117 -12.21 -21.36 6.01
N GLU A 118 -12.34 -22.37 6.87
CA GLU A 118 -12.58 -22.17 8.32
C GLU A 118 -11.44 -21.51 9.07
N LYS A 119 -10.19 -21.59 8.55
CA LYS A 119 -9.02 -20.89 9.12
C LYS A 119 -9.07 -19.38 8.93
N ASN A 120 -9.96 -18.87 8.07
CA ASN A 120 -10.22 -17.45 7.98
C ASN A 120 -11.01 -16.98 9.21
N GLY A 121 -10.42 -16.14 10.06
CA GLY A 121 -11.05 -15.63 11.28
C GLY A 121 -12.39 -14.87 11.07
N ARG A 122 -12.79 -14.63 9.82
CA ARG A 122 -14.10 -14.09 9.45
C ARG A 122 -15.06 -15.14 8.88
N SER A 123 -14.61 -16.39 8.77
CA SER A 123 -15.48 -17.49 8.30
C SER A 123 -16.53 -17.80 9.37
N LYS A 124 -17.78 -17.92 8.96
CA LYS A 124 -18.88 -18.40 9.80
C LYS A 124 -19.13 -19.89 9.63
N LEU A 125 -18.58 -20.50 8.56
CA LEU A 125 -18.76 -21.90 8.22
C LEU A 125 -17.51 -22.70 8.60
N THR A 126 -17.72 -23.93 9.03
CA THR A 126 -16.68 -24.96 9.19
C THR A 126 -16.48 -25.74 7.89
N GLN A 127 -15.43 -26.55 7.83
CA GLN A 127 -15.25 -27.48 6.70
C GLN A 127 -16.40 -28.49 6.60
N GLU A 128 -16.92 -28.96 7.75
CA GLU A 128 -18.06 -29.86 7.82
C GLU A 128 -19.33 -29.26 7.21
N ASP A 129 -19.63 -27.99 7.52
CA ASP A 129 -20.77 -27.25 6.95
C ASP A 129 -20.67 -27.19 5.42
N VAL A 130 -19.47 -26.93 4.90
CA VAL A 130 -19.23 -26.83 3.45
C VAL A 130 -19.40 -28.19 2.77
N ASP A 131 -18.90 -29.24 3.39
CA ASP A 131 -19.01 -30.59 2.86
C ASP A 131 -20.48 -31.05 2.87
N GLU A 132 -21.24 -30.69 3.90
CA GLU A 132 -22.67 -30.93 3.97
C GLU A 132 -23.43 -30.18 2.86
N ILE A 133 -23.14 -28.88 2.68
CA ILE A 133 -23.73 -28.07 1.61
C ILE A 133 -23.48 -28.70 0.25
N ARG A 134 -22.24 -29.11 -0.01
CA ARG A 134 -21.87 -29.77 -1.28
C ARG A 134 -22.54 -31.14 -1.47
N ALA A 135 -22.59 -31.93 -0.41
CA ALA A 135 -23.22 -33.24 -0.44
C ALA A 135 -24.73 -33.14 -0.72
N ARG A 136 -25.43 -32.20 -0.09
CA ARG A 136 -26.85 -31.94 -0.35
C ARG A 136 -27.06 -31.46 -1.79
N TYR A 137 -26.19 -30.57 -2.30
CA TYR A 137 -26.27 -30.12 -3.69
C TYR A 137 -26.07 -31.25 -4.69
N ALA A 138 -25.10 -32.14 -4.45
CA ALA A 138 -24.80 -33.29 -5.31
C ALA A 138 -25.97 -34.32 -5.41
N LYS A 139 -26.83 -34.39 -4.40
CA LYS A 139 -28.04 -35.25 -4.41
C LYS A 139 -29.17 -34.70 -5.29
N GLY A 140 -28.98 -33.53 -5.89
CA GLY A 140 -29.99 -32.88 -6.72
C GLY A 140 -31.02 -32.11 -5.89
N LEU A 141 -30.90 -30.78 -5.87
CA LEU A 141 -31.78 -29.90 -5.12
C LEU A 141 -33.05 -29.54 -5.92
N LYS A 142 -34.18 -29.48 -5.23
CA LYS A 142 -35.43 -28.93 -5.76
C LYS A 142 -35.39 -27.41 -5.77
N TYR A 143 -36.28 -26.80 -6.55
CA TYR A 143 -36.40 -25.35 -6.62
C TYR A 143 -36.60 -24.73 -5.23
N GLY A 144 -35.75 -23.77 -4.89
CA GLY A 144 -35.82 -23.05 -3.61
C GLY A 144 -34.93 -23.61 -2.48
N GLU A 145 -34.46 -24.85 -2.55
CA GLU A 145 -33.68 -25.49 -1.48
C GLU A 145 -32.33 -24.81 -1.23
N LEU A 146 -31.67 -24.27 -2.27
CA LEU A 146 -30.47 -23.45 -2.09
C LEU A 146 -30.72 -22.18 -1.26
N LYS A 147 -31.92 -21.58 -1.36
CA LYS A 147 -32.29 -20.44 -0.52
C LYS A 147 -32.58 -20.88 0.92
N ALA A 148 -33.21 -22.04 1.09
CA ALA A 148 -33.45 -22.61 2.42
C ALA A 148 -32.12 -22.90 3.14
N MET A 149 -31.13 -23.48 2.43
CA MET A 149 -29.79 -23.70 2.96
C MET A 149 -29.11 -22.38 3.36
N ALA A 150 -29.28 -21.31 2.58
CA ALA A 150 -28.72 -20.01 2.92
C ALA A 150 -29.26 -19.46 4.25
N VAL A 151 -30.53 -19.68 4.51
CA VAL A 151 -31.17 -19.33 5.81
C VAL A 151 -30.69 -20.25 6.92
N GLU A 152 -30.62 -21.57 6.69
CA GLU A 152 -30.19 -22.57 7.65
C GLU A 152 -28.78 -22.33 8.17
N PHE A 153 -27.86 -22.01 7.26
CA PHE A 153 -26.44 -21.74 7.59
C PHE A 153 -26.15 -20.27 7.90
N ASP A 154 -27.15 -19.40 8.04
CA ASP A 154 -27.00 -17.95 8.26
C ASP A 154 -26.04 -17.28 7.27
N MET A 155 -26.18 -17.64 5.98
CA MET A 155 -25.31 -17.14 4.93
C MET A 155 -26.09 -16.44 3.81
N ALA A 156 -25.42 -15.51 3.11
CA ALA A 156 -25.99 -14.93 1.92
C ALA A 156 -26.14 -16.01 0.83
N TYR A 157 -27.28 -16.01 0.12
CA TYR A 157 -27.57 -16.94 -0.97
C TYR A 157 -26.42 -17.06 -2.01
N ILE A 158 -25.81 -15.93 -2.37
CA ILE A 158 -24.67 -15.87 -3.29
C ILE A 158 -23.43 -16.62 -2.75
N THR A 159 -23.27 -16.70 -1.43
CA THR A 159 -22.19 -17.45 -0.80
C THR A 159 -22.40 -18.94 -0.99
N ILE A 160 -23.61 -19.43 -0.73
CA ILE A 160 -23.95 -20.85 -0.98
C ILE A 160 -23.76 -21.22 -2.44
N GLN A 161 -24.19 -20.35 -3.37
CA GLN A 161 -23.96 -20.57 -4.82
C GLN A 161 -22.47 -20.69 -5.16
N LYS A 162 -21.60 -19.86 -4.56
CA LYS A 162 -20.15 -19.91 -4.80
C LYS A 162 -19.53 -21.18 -4.22
N ILE A 163 -19.99 -21.64 -3.06
CA ILE A 163 -19.52 -22.87 -2.41
C ILE A 163 -19.83 -24.10 -3.30
N VAL A 164 -21.06 -24.24 -3.75
CA VAL A 164 -21.45 -25.39 -4.60
C VAL A 164 -20.81 -25.31 -5.98
N ALA A 165 -20.49 -24.15 -6.49
CA ALA A 165 -19.76 -23.94 -7.74
C ALA A 165 -18.24 -24.09 -7.61
N GLY A 166 -17.71 -24.42 -6.41
CA GLY A 166 -16.27 -24.53 -6.16
C GLY A 166 -15.48 -23.24 -6.31
N LYS A 167 -16.16 -22.08 -6.24
CA LYS A 167 -15.53 -20.73 -6.36
C LYS A 167 -15.18 -20.10 -5.01
N LEU A 168 -15.60 -20.71 -3.94
CA LEU A 168 -15.35 -20.29 -2.57
C LEU A 168 -15.10 -21.52 -1.72
N TRP A 169 -14.10 -21.43 -0.81
CA TRP A 169 -13.65 -22.45 0.12
C TRP A 169 -12.50 -23.31 -0.33
#